data_f71bcc2f0376c54096256178dc5443ec
#
_entry.id   f71bcc2f0376c54096256178dc5443ec
#
_cell.length_a   1.000
_cell.length_b   1.000
_cell.length_c   1.000
_cell.angle_alpha   90.00
_cell.angle_beta   90.00
_cell.angle_gamma   90.00
#
_symmetry.space_group_name_H-M   'P 1'
#
loop_
_entity.id
_entity.type
_entity.pdbx_description
1 polymer ?
#
loop_
_entity_poly.entity_id
_entity_poly.type
_entity_poly.pdbx_seq_one_letter_code
_entity_poly.pdbx_strand_id
1 'polypeptide(L)'
;MVVEKNAPLQPWNTFGIVARAQTLVRVRSVADLHAVLADPELAPAPKWVLGGGSNIILTGDVKPVVLKMEIKGLRLVQETDRAWIVEAGAGEVWHDAVAWTLAQGFPGLENLALIPGTVGASPVQNIGAYGVELQDRFASLDAIDLATGQSFSLDAAQCGFGYRDSVFKHAPSEPTDGSSMPRGMGLAGRAVITHVRFRLPKPWKPVLGYLDLERRRIEAGVDQPTAQQIFDWVCDIRRAKLPDPAVLGNAGSFFKNPTVTPEQCTDIIARDPKIVHYPMPDGSIKLAAGWLIDACGWKGKSVGKAGVYEKEALVLVNRGHSQDSVTGGEVMTLAKAIQTRVY
;
A
#
# COMPACT_ATOMS: atom_id res chain seq x y z
N MET A 1 -25.45 6.64 6.15
CA MET A 1 -24.30 6.43 7.05
C MET A 1 -24.61 5.32 8.05
N VAL A 2 -23.71 4.34 8.22
CA VAL A 2 -23.84 3.27 9.23
C VAL A 2 -22.74 3.48 10.27
N VAL A 3 -23.12 3.58 11.55
CA VAL A 3 -22.22 3.79 12.70
C VAL A 3 -22.29 2.56 13.60
N GLU A 4 -21.14 1.95 13.88
CA GLU A 4 -21.01 0.78 14.74
C GLU A 4 -20.18 1.16 15.99
N LYS A 5 -20.72 0.95 17.19
CA LYS A 5 -19.98 1.13 18.44
C LYS A 5 -19.28 -0.16 18.84
N ASN A 6 -18.08 -0.03 19.40
CA ASN A 6 -17.27 -1.18 19.85
C ASN A 6 -17.11 -2.26 18.76
N ALA A 7 -16.87 -1.82 17.51
CA ALA A 7 -16.83 -2.69 16.33
C ALA A 7 -15.54 -3.55 16.28
N PRO A 8 -15.62 -4.85 15.96
CA PRO A 8 -14.43 -5.69 15.80
C PRO A 8 -13.63 -5.25 14.57
N LEU A 9 -12.31 -5.10 14.73
CA LEU A 9 -11.37 -4.77 13.65
C LEU A 9 -10.62 -5.98 13.08
N GLN A 10 -10.75 -7.15 13.71
CA GLN A 10 -10.09 -8.37 13.21
C GLN A 10 -10.47 -8.69 11.75
N PRO A 11 -11.74 -8.60 11.31
CA PRO A 11 -12.09 -8.81 9.90
C PRO A 11 -11.58 -7.73 8.94
N TRP A 12 -11.13 -6.59 9.48
CA TRP A 12 -10.73 -5.41 8.72
C TRP A 12 -9.22 -5.14 8.77
N ASN A 13 -8.42 -6.12 9.20
CA ASN A 13 -6.97 -6.09 9.05
C ASN A 13 -6.46 -7.45 8.58
N THR A 14 -5.60 -7.45 7.58
CA THR A 14 -5.11 -8.67 6.94
C THR A 14 -4.14 -9.46 7.81
N PHE A 15 -3.63 -8.87 8.89
CA PHE A 15 -2.81 -9.57 9.87
C PHE A 15 -3.65 -10.46 10.82
N GLY A 16 -4.97 -10.21 10.88
CA GLY A 16 -5.89 -10.96 11.74
C GLY A 16 -5.76 -10.62 13.23
N ILE A 17 -5.17 -9.47 13.56
CA ILE A 17 -5.01 -9.01 14.96
C ILE A 17 -6.39 -8.69 15.55
N VAL A 18 -6.65 -9.21 16.75
CA VAL A 18 -7.86 -8.91 17.51
C VAL A 18 -7.72 -7.53 18.12
N ALA A 19 -8.58 -6.62 17.71
CA ALA A 19 -8.72 -5.27 18.26
C ALA A 19 -10.15 -4.75 17.96
N ARG A 20 -10.55 -3.69 18.62
CA ARG A 20 -11.85 -3.05 18.44
C ARG A 20 -11.71 -1.58 18.12
N ALA A 21 -12.64 -1.05 17.33
CA ALA A 21 -12.83 0.38 17.18
C ALA A 21 -13.90 0.85 18.17
N GLN A 22 -13.62 1.89 18.94
CA GLN A 22 -14.64 2.51 19.79
C GLN A 22 -15.85 2.96 18.95
N THR A 23 -15.57 3.53 17.78
CA THR A 23 -16.59 3.91 16.79
C THR A 23 -16.05 3.63 15.40
N LEU A 24 -16.82 2.90 14.59
CA LEU A 24 -16.53 2.65 13.18
C LEU A 24 -17.69 3.19 12.34
N VAL A 25 -17.35 3.95 11.30
CA VAL A 25 -18.31 4.47 10.33
C VAL A 25 -18.00 3.87 8.96
N ARG A 26 -18.98 3.23 8.36
CA ARG A 26 -18.88 2.73 6.98
C ARG A 26 -19.19 3.85 6.00
N VAL A 27 -18.19 4.26 5.24
CA VAL A 27 -18.26 5.37 4.29
C VAL A 27 -18.47 4.80 2.89
N ARG A 28 -19.69 4.87 2.40
CA ARG A 28 -20.10 4.34 1.08
C ARG A 28 -20.28 5.42 0.02
N SER A 29 -20.28 6.69 0.46
CA SER A 29 -20.42 7.85 -0.41
C SER A 29 -19.71 9.07 0.17
N VAL A 30 -19.50 10.09 -0.67
CA VAL A 30 -19.04 11.41 -0.24
C VAL A 30 -20.04 12.04 0.75
N ALA A 31 -21.33 11.81 0.56
CA ALA A 31 -22.37 12.29 1.48
C ALA A 31 -22.22 11.69 2.89
N ASP A 32 -21.78 10.45 3.04
CA ASP A 32 -21.49 9.87 4.36
C ASP A 32 -20.34 10.60 5.06
N LEU A 33 -19.30 11.03 4.34
CA LEU A 33 -18.21 11.83 4.92
C LEU A 33 -18.72 13.18 5.42
N HIS A 34 -19.52 13.87 4.62
CA HIS A 34 -20.14 15.12 5.05
C HIS A 34 -21.06 14.93 6.26
N ALA A 35 -21.80 13.83 6.31
CA ALA A 35 -22.63 13.50 7.45
C ALA A 35 -21.79 13.27 8.74
N VAL A 36 -20.64 12.61 8.64
CA VAL A 36 -19.69 12.46 9.78
C VAL A 36 -19.17 13.82 10.24
N LEU A 37 -18.84 14.71 9.31
CA LEU A 37 -18.29 16.03 9.64
C LEU A 37 -19.35 17.01 10.17
N ALA A 38 -20.64 16.76 9.91
CA ALA A 38 -21.76 17.53 10.44
C ALA A 38 -22.34 16.95 11.75
N ASP A 39 -21.98 15.71 12.13
CA ASP A 39 -22.48 15.05 13.31
C ASP A 39 -21.83 15.63 14.58
N PRO A 40 -22.59 16.10 15.58
CA PRO A 40 -22.04 16.77 16.76
C PRO A 40 -21.18 15.87 17.66
N GLU A 41 -21.38 14.55 17.63
CA GLU A 41 -20.55 13.59 18.39
C GLU A 41 -19.31 13.18 17.60
N LEU A 42 -19.44 13.00 16.28
CA LEU A 42 -18.36 12.51 15.45
C LEU A 42 -17.43 13.62 14.96
N ALA A 43 -17.95 14.81 14.66
CA ALA A 43 -17.17 15.90 14.09
C ALA A 43 -15.94 16.30 14.93
N PRO A 44 -16.02 16.49 16.25
CA PRO A 44 -14.86 16.89 17.06
C PRO A 44 -13.85 15.77 17.32
N ALA A 45 -14.26 14.49 17.19
CA ALA A 45 -13.39 13.36 17.47
C ALA A 45 -12.29 13.20 16.40
N PRO A 46 -11.07 12.79 16.77
CA PRO A 46 -10.04 12.41 15.79
C PRO A 46 -10.55 11.32 14.85
N LYS A 47 -10.12 11.35 13.58
CA LYS A 47 -10.48 10.35 12.56
C LYS A 47 -9.29 9.49 12.21
N TRP A 48 -9.56 8.24 11.86
CA TRP A 48 -8.59 7.32 11.31
C TRP A 48 -9.17 6.61 10.09
N VAL A 49 -8.54 6.79 8.93
CA VAL A 49 -9.01 6.24 7.65
C VAL A 49 -8.54 4.81 7.50
N LEU A 50 -9.48 3.90 7.26
CA LEU A 50 -9.22 2.48 7.06
C LEU A 50 -9.65 2.04 5.66
N GLY A 51 -8.68 1.62 4.84
CA GLY A 51 -8.90 0.94 3.56
C GLY A 51 -9.09 -0.56 3.74
N GLY A 52 -8.28 -1.38 3.07
CA GLY A 52 -8.28 -2.84 3.19
C GLY A 52 -7.62 -3.39 4.45
N GLY A 53 -6.96 -2.54 5.26
CA GLY A 53 -6.24 -2.98 6.45
C GLY A 53 -5.01 -3.85 6.16
N SER A 54 -4.48 -3.77 4.96
CA SER A 54 -3.39 -4.65 4.47
C SER A 54 -1.98 -4.10 4.72
N ASN A 55 -1.87 -2.93 5.35
CA ASN A 55 -0.58 -2.29 5.64
C ASN A 55 -0.60 -1.61 7.02
N ILE A 56 -1.21 -2.25 8.00
CA ILE A 56 -1.34 -1.76 9.37
C ILE A 56 -1.05 -2.86 10.39
N ILE A 57 -0.56 -2.45 11.56
CA ILE A 57 -0.45 -3.30 12.75
C ILE A 57 -1.22 -2.62 13.88
N LEU A 58 -2.26 -3.29 14.36
CA LEU A 58 -3.08 -2.81 15.47
C LEU A 58 -2.40 -3.22 16.79
N THR A 59 -1.87 -2.25 17.53
CA THR A 59 -1.20 -2.49 18.83
C THR A 59 -2.16 -2.44 20.01
N GLY A 60 -3.43 -2.20 19.76
CA GLY A 60 -4.51 -2.14 20.73
C GLY A 60 -5.80 -1.64 20.10
N ASP A 61 -6.81 -1.39 20.91
CA ASP A 61 -8.10 -0.85 20.49
C ASP A 61 -7.96 0.59 19.96
N VAL A 62 -8.75 0.93 18.95
CA VAL A 62 -8.69 2.20 18.24
C VAL A 62 -9.72 3.17 18.82
N LYS A 63 -9.24 4.25 19.44
CA LYS A 63 -10.09 5.31 20.05
C LYS A 63 -10.64 6.32 19.03
N PRO A 64 -9.86 6.79 18.03
CA PRO A 64 -10.38 7.65 16.96
C PRO A 64 -11.58 7.03 16.25
N VAL A 65 -12.43 7.86 15.65
CA VAL A 65 -13.49 7.38 14.75
C VAL A 65 -12.87 6.76 13.54
N VAL A 66 -13.06 5.47 13.33
CA VAL A 66 -12.56 4.73 12.17
C VAL A 66 -13.50 4.97 10.99
N LEU A 67 -12.96 5.55 9.93
CA LEU A 67 -13.65 5.75 8.65
C LEU A 67 -13.31 4.57 7.73
N LYS A 68 -14.15 3.56 7.69
CA LYS A 68 -13.98 2.40 6.78
C LYS A 68 -14.44 2.78 5.37
N MET A 69 -13.47 2.91 4.46
CA MET A 69 -13.74 3.35 3.10
C MET A 69 -14.35 2.24 2.24
N GLU A 70 -15.58 2.47 1.76
CA GLU A 70 -16.37 1.55 0.94
C GLU A 70 -16.98 2.23 -0.30
N ILE A 71 -16.49 3.41 -0.71
CA ILE A 71 -16.94 4.10 -1.92
C ILE A 71 -16.56 3.26 -3.13
N LYS A 72 -17.58 2.85 -3.88
CA LYS A 72 -17.46 1.96 -5.04
C LYS A 72 -17.65 2.72 -6.36
N GLY A 73 -17.31 2.09 -7.45
CA GLY A 73 -17.48 2.52 -8.82
C GLY A 73 -16.20 2.44 -9.63
N LEU A 74 -16.31 1.82 -10.81
CA LEU A 74 -15.24 1.70 -11.81
C LEU A 74 -15.80 2.19 -13.13
N ARG A 75 -15.19 3.19 -13.75
CA ARG A 75 -15.65 3.73 -15.02
C ARG A 75 -14.54 4.34 -15.86
N LEU A 76 -14.69 4.28 -17.18
CA LEU A 76 -13.92 5.09 -18.10
C LEU A 76 -14.49 6.52 -18.05
N VAL A 77 -13.66 7.51 -17.72
CA VAL A 77 -14.08 8.92 -17.67
C VAL A 77 -13.63 9.70 -18.88
N GLN A 78 -12.55 9.27 -19.53
CA GLN A 78 -12.06 9.91 -20.77
C GLN A 78 -11.24 8.90 -21.59
N GLU A 79 -11.38 8.99 -22.90
CA GLU A 79 -10.53 8.28 -23.86
C GLU A 79 -9.90 9.29 -24.82
N THR A 80 -8.60 9.12 -25.07
CA THR A 80 -7.82 9.92 -26.01
C THR A 80 -7.01 9.00 -26.90
N ASP A 81 -6.35 9.55 -27.92
CA ASP A 81 -5.44 8.79 -28.79
C ASP A 81 -4.21 8.25 -28.02
N ARG A 82 -3.92 8.82 -26.83
CA ARG A 82 -2.72 8.51 -26.05
C ARG A 82 -3.00 7.80 -24.73
N ALA A 83 -4.24 7.76 -24.26
CA ALA A 83 -4.56 7.13 -22.98
C ALA A 83 -6.06 6.88 -22.78
N TRP A 84 -6.37 5.89 -21.95
CA TRP A 84 -7.64 5.77 -21.23
C TRP A 84 -7.49 6.38 -19.85
N ILE A 85 -8.45 7.19 -19.41
CA ILE A 85 -8.52 7.69 -18.04
C ILE A 85 -9.64 6.93 -17.33
N VAL A 86 -9.26 6.09 -16.40
CA VAL A 86 -10.17 5.25 -15.60
C VAL A 86 -10.29 5.83 -14.20
N GLU A 87 -11.52 6.00 -13.70
CA GLU A 87 -11.80 6.41 -12.33
C GLU A 87 -12.26 5.21 -11.51
N ALA A 88 -11.75 5.11 -10.28
CA ALA A 88 -12.12 4.09 -9.32
C ALA A 88 -12.43 4.71 -7.95
N GLY A 89 -13.50 4.24 -7.31
CA GLY A 89 -13.84 4.60 -5.94
C GLY A 89 -12.81 4.07 -4.92
N ALA A 90 -12.56 4.85 -3.87
CA ALA A 90 -11.53 4.54 -2.88
C ALA A 90 -11.70 3.20 -2.17
N GLY A 91 -12.94 2.70 -2.07
CA GLY A 91 -13.28 1.40 -1.45
C GLY A 91 -13.22 0.22 -2.41
N GLU A 92 -12.89 0.41 -3.69
CA GLU A 92 -12.67 -0.73 -4.60
C GLU A 92 -11.49 -1.58 -4.14
N VAL A 93 -11.61 -2.90 -4.25
CA VAL A 93 -10.49 -3.81 -4.03
C VAL A 93 -9.48 -3.59 -5.15
N TRP A 94 -8.23 -3.35 -4.80
CA TRP A 94 -7.19 -3.02 -5.78
C TRP A 94 -7.07 -4.08 -6.89
N HIS A 95 -6.98 -5.34 -6.52
CA HIS A 95 -6.83 -6.43 -7.50
C HIS A 95 -8.01 -6.52 -8.45
N ASP A 96 -9.23 -6.36 -7.94
CA ASP A 96 -10.45 -6.39 -8.75
C ASP A 96 -10.50 -5.21 -9.72
N ALA A 97 -10.02 -4.03 -9.30
CA ALA A 97 -9.90 -2.87 -10.17
C ALA A 97 -8.89 -3.13 -11.31
N VAL A 98 -7.75 -3.75 -11.03
CA VAL A 98 -6.77 -4.15 -12.05
C VAL A 98 -7.37 -5.16 -13.03
N ALA A 99 -8.04 -6.19 -12.53
CA ALA A 99 -8.71 -7.20 -13.37
C ALA A 99 -9.82 -6.57 -14.24
N TRP A 100 -10.59 -5.65 -13.67
CA TRP A 100 -11.62 -4.93 -14.40
C TRP A 100 -11.03 -4.10 -15.55
N THR A 101 -9.93 -3.37 -15.34
CA THR A 101 -9.32 -2.58 -16.43
C THR A 101 -8.88 -3.47 -17.58
N LEU A 102 -8.32 -4.64 -17.31
CA LEU A 102 -7.96 -5.61 -18.35
C LEU A 102 -9.18 -6.15 -19.09
N ALA A 103 -10.23 -6.53 -18.37
CA ALA A 103 -11.48 -7.03 -18.96
C ALA A 103 -12.16 -6.00 -19.87
N GLN A 104 -11.97 -4.70 -19.60
CA GLN A 104 -12.46 -3.61 -20.44
C GLN A 104 -11.50 -3.26 -21.60
N GLY A 105 -10.36 -3.91 -21.72
CA GLY A 105 -9.36 -3.60 -22.73
C GLY A 105 -8.51 -2.36 -22.45
N PHE A 106 -8.35 -2.00 -21.16
CA PHE A 106 -7.55 -0.87 -20.69
C PHE A 106 -6.31 -1.35 -19.92
N PRO A 107 -5.29 -1.91 -20.59
CA PRO A 107 -4.08 -2.41 -19.92
C PRO A 107 -3.20 -1.28 -19.39
N GLY A 108 -2.34 -1.61 -18.41
CA GLY A 108 -1.35 -0.71 -17.82
C GLY A 108 -1.14 -0.90 -16.33
N LEU A 109 -2.04 -1.64 -15.63
CA LEU A 109 -1.95 -1.93 -14.19
C LEU A 109 -1.57 -3.38 -13.88
N GLU A 110 -1.39 -4.24 -14.86
CA GLU A 110 -1.17 -5.68 -14.73
C GLU A 110 0.02 -6.06 -13.85
N ASN A 111 1.10 -5.29 -13.88
CA ASN A 111 2.27 -5.48 -13.01
C ASN A 111 1.95 -5.29 -11.52
N LEU A 112 0.89 -4.56 -11.21
CA LEU A 112 0.44 -4.27 -9.85
C LEU A 112 -0.68 -5.22 -9.38
N ALA A 113 -0.93 -6.29 -10.13
CA ALA A 113 -1.93 -7.30 -9.78
C ALA A 113 -1.65 -7.94 -8.41
N LEU A 114 -2.70 -8.39 -7.75
CA LEU A 114 -2.66 -9.13 -6.47
C LEU A 114 -1.98 -8.36 -5.32
N ILE A 115 -1.80 -7.04 -5.41
CA ILE A 115 -1.42 -6.22 -4.25
C ILE A 115 -2.66 -6.12 -3.34
N PRO A 116 -2.58 -6.51 -2.06
CA PRO A 116 -3.72 -6.41 -1.15
C PRO A 116 -4.04 -4.95 -0.82
N GLY A 117 -5.33 -4.67 -0.57
CA GLY A 117 -5.80 -3.35 -0.15
C GLY A 117 -6.85 -2.76 -1.07
N THR A 118 -7.08 -1.46 -0.95
CA THR A 118 -8.09 -0.73 -1.70
C THR A 118 -7.48 0.37 -2.57
N VAL A 119 -8.20 0.77 -3.59
CA VAL A 119 -7.80 1.82 -4.54
C VAL A 119 -7.43 3.12 -3.81
N GLY A 120 -8.23 3.59 -2.85
CA GLY A 120 -7.94 4.83 -2.11
C GLY A 120 -6.72 4.77 -1.21
N ALA A 121 -6.26 3.56 -0.83
CA ALA A 121 -5.03 3.37 -0.08
C ALA A 121 -3.77 3.31 -0.98
N SER A 122 -3.95 3.09 -2.27
CA SER A 122 -2.83 2.92 -3.22
C SER A 122 -1.93 4.15 -3.35
N PRO A 123 -2.43 5.42 -3.36
CA PRO A 123 -1.58 6.60 -3.43
C PRO A 123 -0.80 6.88 -2.14
N VAL A 124 -1.30 6.44 -0.98
CA VAL A 124 -0.71 6.77 0.33
C VAL A 124 0.78 6.41 0.40
N GLN A 125 1.16 5.27 -0.15
CA GLN A 125 2.56 4.83 -0.17
C GLN A 125 3.07 4.54 -1.59
N ASN A 126 2.45 5.14 -2.62
CA ASN A 126 2.88 4.93 -4.01
C ASN A 126 3.13 3.44 -4.27
N ILE A 127 2.09 2.60 -4.17
CA ILE A 127 2.26 1.15 -4.29
C ILE A 127 3.04 0.80 -5.55
N GLY A 128 3.90 -0.21 -5.49
CA GLY A 128 4.73 -0.60 -6.63
C GLY A 128 5.15 -2.05 -6.56
N ALA A 129 5.20 -2.70 -7.72
CA ALA A 129 5.64 -4.07 -7.89
C ALA A 129 6.07 -4.31 -9.35
N TYR A 130 6.99 -5.24 -9.56
CA TYR A 130 7.38 -5.74 -10.89
C TYR A 130 7.71 -4.64 -11.91
N GLY A 131 8.44 -3.59 -11.45
CA GLY A 131 8.94 -2.53 -12.31
C GLY A 131 7.96 -1.40 -12.60
N VAL A 132 6.77 -1.40 -11.99
CA VAL A 132 5.77 -0.33 -12.10
C VAL A 132 5.44 0.21 -10.71
N GLU A 133 5.36 1.52 -10.58
CA GLU A 133 4.81 2.21 -9.40
C GLU A 133 3.48 2.89 -9.78
N LEU A 134 2.65 3.18 -8.78
CA LEU A 134 1.37 3.83 -9.00
C LEU A 134 1.53 5.15 -9.76
N GLN A 135 2.53 5.96 -9.41
CA GLN A 135 2.82 7.25 -10.04
C GLN A 135 2.98 7.16 -11.55
N ASP A 136 3.44 6.02 -12.09
CA ASP A 136 3.63 5.81 -13.54
C ASP A 136 2.28 5.72 -14.28
N ARG A 137 1.22 5.48 -13.56
CA ARG A 137 -0.15 5.28 -14.08
C ARG A 137 -1.17 6.21 -13.44
N PHE A 138 -0.73 7.11 -12.57
CA PHE A 138 -1.60 8.02 -11.84
C PHE A 138 -1.94 9.25 -12.71
N ALA A 139 -3.21 9.65 -12.69
CA ALA A 139 -3.65 10.91 -13.30
C ALA A 139 -3.97 11.97 -12.24
N SER A 140 -4.89 11.65 -11.35
CA SER A 140 -5.31 12.52 -10.24
C SER A 140 -6.08 11.73 -9.19
N LEU A 141 -6.32 12.35 -8.05
CA LEU A 141 -7.27 11.85 -7.06
C LEU A 141 -8.19 12.97 -6.58
N ASP A 142 -9.34 12.58 -6.04
CA ASP A 142 -10.22 13.46 -5.28
C ASP A 142 -10.17 13.07 -3.80
N ALA A 143 -10.18 14.07 -2.94
CA ALA A 143 -10.14 13.91 -1.50
C ALA A 143 -11.01 14.95 -0.80
N ILE A 144 -11.31 14.69 0.49
CA ILE A 144 -12.00 15.63 1.38
C ILE A 144 -11.06 15.98 2.53
N ASP A 145 -10.93 17.26 2.82
CA ASP A 145 -10.27 17.78 4.00
C ASP A 145 -11.16 17.54 5.23
N LEU A 146 -10.69 16.74 6.18
CA LEU A 146 -11.45 16.38 7.39
C LEU A 146 -11.67 17.53 8.36
N ALA A 147 -10.88 18.60 8.27
CA ALA A 147 -11.03 19.78 9.12
C ALA A 147 -12.09 20.75 8.57
N THR A 148 -12.17 20.90 7.24
CA THR A 148 -13.05 21.89 6.61
C THR A 148 -14.26 21.27 5.91
N GLY A 149 -14.23 19.99 5.58
CA GLY A 149 -15.23 19.31 4.75
C GLY A 149 -15.14 19.66 3.27
N GLN A 150 -14.13 20.44 2.85
CA GLN A 150 -13.97 20.83 1.45
C GLN A 150 -13.40 19.70 0.61
N SER A 151 -13.98 19.51 -0.58
CA SER A 151 -13.43 18.60 -1.59
C SER A 151 -12.33 19.29 -2.38
N PHE A 152 -11.29 18.53 -2.72
CA PHE A 152 -10.18 18.99 -3.54
C PHE A 152 -9.61 17.85 -4.38
N SER A 153 -8.87 18.19 -5.43
CA SER A 153 -8.19 17.21 -6.29
C SER A 153 -6.69 17.46 -6.27
N LEU A 154 -5.90 16.39 -6.36
CA LEU A 154 -4.44 16.45 -6.46
C LEU A 154 -3.99 15.71 -7.73
N ASP A 155 -3.02 16.31 -8.42
CA ASP A 155 -2.24 15.67 -9.48
C ASP A 155 -1.01 14.92 -8.92
N ALA A 156 -0.22 14.30 -9.79
CA ALA A 156 0.96 13.52 -9.38
C ALA A 156 2.04 14.41 -8.69
N ALA A 157 2.23 15.63 -9.16
CA ALA A 157 3.21 16.55 -8.59
C ALA A 157 2.79 17.00 -7.17
N GLN A 158 1.50 17.25 -6.99
CA GLN A 158 0.92 17.63 -5.69
C GLN A 158 0.91 16.46 -4.69
N CYS A 159 0.80 15.21 -5.16
CA CYS A 159 0.90 14.02 -4.32
C CYS A 159 2.33 13.78 -3.80
N GLY A 160 3.36 14.36 -4.40
CA GLY A 160 4.75 14.25 -3.95
C GLY A 160 5.20 12.79 -3.82
N PHE A 161 4.90 11.95 -4.82
CA PHE A 161 5.23 10.52 -4.79
C PHE A 161 6.73 10.28 -4.69
N GLY A 162 7.09 9.33 -3.83
CA GLY A 162 8.44 8.81 -3.67
C GLY A 162 8.43 7.31 -3.41
N TYR A 163 9.59 6.71 -3.14
CA TYR A 163 9.69 5.29 -2.82
C TYR A 163 8.93 4.96 -1.52
N ARG A 164 7.77 4.31 -1.66
CA ARG A 164 6.84 4.02 -0.56
C ARG A 164 6.43 5.26 0.22
N ASP A 165 6.25 6.39 -0.47
CA ASP A 165 5.98 7.68 0.14
C ASP A 165 5.04 8.56 -0.69
N SER A 166 4.35 9.48 -0.01
CA SER A 166 3.53 10.56 -0.57
C SER A 166 3.18 11.58 0.51
N VAL A 167 2.57 12.70 0.14
CA VAL A 167 2.07 13.72 1.09
C VAL A 167 1.13 13.14 2.16
N PHE A 168 0.46 12.03 1.89
CA PHE A 168 -0.46 11.38 2.84
C PHE A 168 0.25 10.65 4.00
N LYS A 169 1.57 10.55 3.98
CA LYS A 169 2.39 9.96 5.07
C LYS A 169 3.07 11.01 5.96
N HIS A 170 3.04 12.26 5.55
CA HIS A 170 3.65 13.37 6.27
C HIS A 170 2.60 14.14 7.06
N ALA A 171 2.95 14.53 8.30
CA ALA A 171 2.08 15.35 9.12
C ALA A 171 1.79 16.71 8.45
N PRO A 172 0.57 17.25 8.61
CA PRO A 172 0.28 18.60 8.14
C PRO A 172 1.24 19.60 8.77
N SER A 173 1.81 20.48 7.94
CA SER A 173 2.53 21.66 8.39
C SER A 173 1.67 22.89 8.17
N GLU A 174 1.81 23.90 9.03
CA GLU A 174 1.08 25.16 8.86
C GLU A 174 1.50 25.87 7.55
N PRO A 175 0.56 26.47 6.80
CA PRO A 175 0.89 27.28 5.64
C PRO A 175 1.74 28.48 6.05
N THR A 176 2.87 28.67 5.42
CA THR A 176 3.72 29.85 5.66
C THR A 176 3.23 31.09 4.91
N ASP A 177 2.26 30.95 3.98
CA ASP A 177 1.79 31.99 3.07
C ASP A 177 0.29 32.32 3.19
N GLY A 178 -0.40 31.77 4.20
CA GLY A 178 -1.84 31.99 4.41
C GLY A 178 -2.76 31.39 3.36
N SER A 179 -2.25 30.54 2.44
CA SER A 179 -3.07 29.85 1.45
C SER A 179 -3.87 28.71 2.08
N SER A 180 -5.10 28.49 1.63
CA SER A 180 -6.00 27.48 2.17
C SER A 180 -5.59 26.04 1.84
N MET A 181 -4.65 25.84 0.91
CA MET A 181 -4.12 24.54 0.49
C MET A 181 -2.66 24.67 0.04
N PRO A 182 -1.70 24.37 0.90
CA PRO A 182 -0.28 24.47 0.56
C PRO A 182 0.16 23.32 -0.35
N ARG A 183 0.82 23.67 -1.44
CA ARG A 183 1.52 22.71 -2.28
C ARG A 183 2.69 22.11 -1.48
N GLY A 184 2.77 20.77 -1.44
CA GLY A 184 3.86 20.04 -0.78
C GLY A 184 3.73 19.85 0.73
N MET A 185 2.59 20.19 1.35
CA MET A 185 2.34 19.93 2.77
C MET A 185 1.76 18.55 3.02
N GLY A 186 2.15 17.94 4.14
CA GLY A 186 1.64 16.66 4.58
C GLY A 186 0.12 16.66 4.80
N LEU A 187 -0.53 15.56 4.45
CA LEU A 187 -1.98 15.36 4.56
C LEU A 187 -2.35 14.16 5.46
N ALA A 188 -1.36 13.60 6.18
CA ALA A 188 -1.60 12.48 7.08
C ALA A 188 -2.64 12.83 8.17
N GLY A 189 -3.71 12.04 8.25
CA GLY A 189 -4.79 12.27 9.20
C GLY A 189 -5.70 13.47 8.89
N ARG A 190 -5.40 14.26 7.84
CA ARG A 190 -6.18 15.42 7.43
C ARG A 190 -7.07 15.17 6.21
N ALA A 191 -6.62 14.33 5.27
CA ALA A 191 -7.35 14.11 4.02
C ALA A 191 -7.86 12.66 3.90
N VAL A 192 -9.04 12.52 3.31
CA VAL A 192 -9.65 11.23 2.93
C VAL A 192 -9.78 11.17 1.42
N ILE A 193 -9.08 10.23 0.80
CA ILE A 193 -9.19 9.98 -0.64
C ILE A 193 -10.55 9.32 -0.92
N THR A 194 -11.29 9.85 -1.89
CA THR A 194 -12.62 9.35 -2.30
C THR A 194 -12.60 8.63 -3.63
N HIS A 195 -11.83 9.13 -4.59
CA HIS A 195 -11.66 8.54 -5.93
C HIS A 195 -10.22 8.70 -6.40
N VAL A 196 -9.77 7.75 -7.23
CA VAL A 196 -8.46 7.80 -7.89
C VAL A 196 -8.66 7.62 -9.38
N ARG A 197 -7.97 8.43 -10.19
CA ARG A 197 -7.96 8.32 -11.65
C ARG A 197 -6.60 7.81 -12.11
N PHE A 198 -6.67 6.83 -13.00
CA PHE A 198 -5.50 6.21 -13.62
C PHE A 198 -5.41 6.60 -15.07
N ARG A 199 -4.20 6.92 -15.54
CA ARG A 199 -3.88 7.19 -16.93
C ARG A 199 -3.20 5.96 -17.53
N LEU A 200 -3.94 5.15 -18.26
CA LEU A 200 -3.48 3.91 -18.89
C LEU A 200 -3.04 4.21 -20.33
N PRO A 201 -1.79 3.86 -20.72
CA PRO A 201 -1.17 4.38 -21.95
C PRO A 201 -1.73 3.72 -23.22
N LYS A 202 -1.84 4.52 -24.28
CA LYS A 202 -2.04 4.12 -25.68
C LYS A 202 -0.86 4.61 -26.53
N PRO A 203 -0.24 3.77 -27.35
CA PRO A 203 -0.34 2.31 -27.34
C PRO A 203 0.23 1.73 -26.04
N TRP A 204 -0.37 0.64 -25.56
CA TRP A 204 0.17 -0.10 -24.43
C TRP A 204 1.50 -0.79 -24.82
N LYS A 205 2.43 -0.86 -23.87
CA LYS A 205 3.69 -1.60 -24.00
C LYS A 205 3.94 -2.42 -22.72
N PRO A 206 4.41 -3.68 -22.85
CA PRO A 206 4.74 -4.50 -21.69
C PRO A 206 5.91 -3.91 -20.88
N VAL A 207 5.83 -3.98 -19.55
CA VAL A 207 6.93 -3.66 -18.64
C VAL A 207 7.47 -4.98 -18.09
N LEU A 208 8.67 -5.38 -18.55
CA LEU A 208 9.26 -6.70 -18.25
C LEU A 208 10.62 -6.62 -17.52
N GLY A 209 11.09 -5.40 -17.19
CA GLY A 209 12.43 -5.19 -16.63
C GLY A 209 12.65 -5.80 -15.23
N TYR A 210 11.66 -6.48 -14.66
CA TYR A 210 11.80 -7.19 -13.40
C TYR A 210 12.21 -8.65 -13.64
N LEU A 211 13.27 -9.11 -12.96
CA LEU A 211 13.93 -10.40 -13.23
C LEU A 211 12.98 -11.60 -13.27
N ASP A 212 11.99 -11.66 -12.37
CA ASP A 212 11.04 -12.79 -12.33
C ASP A 212 10.11 -12.79 -13.55
N LEU A 213 9.69 -11.63 -14.04
CA LEU A 213 8.87 -11.52 -15.25
C LEU A 213 9.67 -11.87 -16.50
N GLU A 214 10.92 -11.42 -16.55
CA GLU A 214 11.82 -11.75 -17.67
C GLU A 214 12.08 -13.26 -17.73
N ARG A 215 12.31 -13.91 -16.59
CA ARG A 215 12.44 -15.37 -16.51
C ARG A 215 11.17 -16.07 -17.01
N ARG A 216 9.98 -15.63 -16.56
CA ARG A 216 8.72 -16.20 -17.02
C ARG A 216 8.49 -16.04 -18.52
N ARG A 217 8.87 -14.88 -19.08
CA ARG A 217 8.81 -14.63 -20.52
C ARG A 217 9.66 -15.64 -21.30
N ILE A 218 10.91 -15.85 -20.85
CA ILE A 218 11.85 -16.79 -21.48
C ILE A 218 11.33 -18.23 -21.35
N GLU A 219 10.90 -18.64 -20.14
CA GLU A 219 10.36 -19.98 -19.89
C GLU A 219 9.12 -20.28 -20.75
N ALA A 220 8.27 -19.28 -20.96
CA ALA A 220 7.08 -19.40 -21.78
C ALA A 220 7.36 -19.36 -23.30
N GLY A 221 8.58 -18.99 -23.72
CA GLY A 221 8.94 -18.82 -25.13
C GLY A 221 8.16 -17.70 -25.83
N VAL A 222 7.76 -16.64 -25.10
CA VAL A 222 6.92 -15.55 -25.60
C VAL A 222 7.73 -14.28 -25.71
N ASP A 223 7.93 -13.77 -26.94
CA ASP A 223 8.67 -12.53 -27.17
C ASP A 223 7.85 -11.28 -26.82
N GLN A 224 6.58 -11.29 -27.15
CA GLN A 224 5.64 -10.17 -26.97
C GLN A 224 4.43 -10.63 -26.13
N PRO A 225 4.53 -10.65 -24.80
CA PRO A 225 3.41 -11.07 -23.97
C PRO A 225 2.28 -10.06 -24.02
N THR A 226 1.06 -10.56 -23.93
CA THR A 226 -0.13 -9.75 -23.73
C THR A 226 -0.21 -9.23 -22.28
N ALA A 227 -0.98 -8.19 -22.05
CA ALA A 227 -1.23 -7.68 -20.70
C ALA A 227 -1.84 -8.76 -19.78
N GLN A 228 -2.73 -9.60 -20.31
CA GLN A 228 -3.31 -10.72 -19.57
C GLN A 228 -2.26 -11.75 -19.15
N GLN A 229 -1.33 -12.11 -20.03
CA GLN A 229 -0.23 -13.02 -19.68
C GLN A 229 0.66 -12.44 -18.55
N ILE A 230 0.97 -11.13 -18.61
CA ILE A 230 1.73 -10.47 -17.54
C ILE A 230 0.95 -10.49 -16.21
N PHE A 231 -0.34 -10.18 -16.25
CA PHE A 231 -1.22 -10.26 -15.07
C PHE A 231 -1.19 -11.66 -14.45
N ASP A 232 -1.37 -12.71 -15.26
CA ASP A 232 -1.36 -14.09 -14.80
C ASP A 232 0.00 -14.48 -14.21
N TRP A 233 1.09 -14.13 -14.87
CA TRP A 233 2.45 -14.38 -14.37
C TRP A 233 2.73 -13.65 -13.05
N VAL A 234 2.31 -12.38 -12.93
CA VAL A 234 2.43 -11.63 -11.67
C VAL A 234 1.65 -12.33 -10.56
N CYS A 235 0.43 -12.75 -10.83
CA CYS A 235 -0.39 -13.48 -9.86
C CYS A 235 0.27 -14.79 -9.43
N ASP A 236 0.81 -15.57 -10.36
CA ASP A 236 1.48 -16.85 -10.08
C ASP A 236 2.77 -16.64 -9.27
N ILE A 237 3.62 -15.68 -9.66
CA ILE A 237 4.85 -15.35 -8.93
C ILE A 237 4.52 -14.92 -7.51
N ARG A 238 3.50 -14.07 -7.33
CA ARG A 238 3.08 -13.60 -6.00
C ARG A 238 2.55 -14.73 -5.14
N ARG A 239 1.67 -15.58 -5.66
CA ARG A 239 1.15 -16.76 -4.94
C ARG A 239 2.24 -17.74 -4.55
N ALA A 240 3.27 -17.91 -5.40
CA ALA A 240 4.40 -18.79 -5.09
C ALA A 240 5.31 -18.24 -3.96
N LYS A 241 5.49 -16.91 -3.89
CA LYS A 241 6.46 -16.24 -3.00
C LYS A 241 5.85 -15.67 -1.73
N LEU A 242 4.59 -15.20 -1.77
CA LEU A 242 3.95 -14.46 -0.68
C LEU A 242 2.83 -15.30 -0.04
N PRO A 243 2.64 -15.20 1.28
CA PRO A 243 1.52 -15.86 1.92
C PRO A 243 0.22 -15.13 1.62
N ASP A 244 -0.83 -15.89 1.31
CA ASP A 244 -2.17 -15.32 1.21
C ASP A 244 -2.62 -14.88 2.62
N PRO A 245 -2.94 -13.60 2.84
CA PRO A 245 -3.34 -13.12 4.16
C PRO A 245 -4.67 -13.72 4.65
N ALA A 246 -5.51 -14.26 3.77
CA ALA A 246 -6.70 -15.01 4.16
C ALA A 246 -6.37 -16.36 4.80
N VAL A 247 -5.18 -16.93 4.50
CA VAL A 247 -4.72 -18.22 5.04
C VAL A 247 -3.71 -18.03 6.17
N LEU A 248 -2.77 -17.10 5.98
CA LEU A 248 -1.72 -16.78 6.96
C LEU A 248 -1.64 -15.27 7.12
N GLY A 249 -2.19 -14.74 8.21
CA GLY A 249 -2.30 -13.32 8.47
C GLY A 249 -0.96 -12.59 8.31
N ASN A 250 -0.95 -11.52 7.55
CA ASN A 250 0.23 -10.68 7.30
C ASN A 250 -0.20 -9.30 6.78
N ALA A 251 0.74 -8.37 6.70
CA ALA A 251 0.53 -7.03 6.14
C ALA A 251 1.50 -6.73 4.99
N GLY A 252 1.88 -7.75 4.21
CA GLY A 252 2.87 -7.64 3.15
C GLY A 252 4.30 -7.44 3.68
N SER A 253 5.15 -6.80 2.89
CA SER A 253 6.54 -6.49 3.30
C SER A 253 6.51 -5.47 4.45
N PHE A 254 7.00 -5.89 5.62
CA PHE A 254 7.01 -5.07 6.82
C PHE A 254 8.13 -4.02 6.81
N PHE A 255 9.30 -4.38 6.31
CA PHE A 255 10.46 -3.51 6.25
C PHE A 255 10.63 -2.89 4.87
N LYS A 256 11.03 -1.62 4.84
CA LYS A 256 11.53 -0.96 3.64
C LYS A 256 12.98 -1.36 3.38
N ASN A 257 13.39 -1.36 2.13
CA ASN A 257 14.80 -1.40 1.76
C ASN A 257 15.46 -0.11 2.28
N PRO A 258 16.51 -0.18 3.12
CA PRO A 258 17.21 1.01 3.59
C PRO A 258 18.03 1.63 2.45
N THR A 259 18.14 2.94 2.50
CA THR A 259 19.00 3.71 1.60
C THR A 259 20.20 4.22 2.40
N VAL A 260 21.41 4.06 1.85
CA VAL A 260 22.69 4.43 2.45
C VAL A 260 23.51 5.29 1.50
N THR A 261 24.54 5.98 2.00
CA THR A 261 25.51 6.68 1.14
C THR A 261 26.44 5.69 0.44
N PRO A 262 27.12 6.07 -0.66
CA PRO A 262 28.13 5.23 -1.32
C PRO A 262 29.25 4.79 -0.36
N GLU A 263 29.70 5.67 0.56
CA GLU A 263 30.73 5.38 1.54
C GLU A 263 30.25 4.30 2.53
N GLN A 264 29.05 4.46 3.09
CA GLN A 264 28.44 3.47 3.97
C GLN A 264 28.25 2.13 3.25
N CYS A 265 27.86 2.14 1.98
CA CYS A 265 27.73 0.92 1.19
C CYS A 265 29.08 0.23 1.02
N THR A 266 30.14 0.97 0.76
CA THR A 266 31.52 0.45 0.64
C THR A 266 31.95 -0.25 1.92
N ASP A 267 31.73 0.36 3.07
CA ASP A 267 32.04 -0.21 4.40
C ASP A 267 31.23 -1.50 4.67
N ILE A 268 29.97 -1.52 4.24
CA ILE A 268 29.11 -2.70 4.39
C ILE A 268 29.58 -3.82 3.47
N ILE A 269 29.92 -3.54 2.21
CA ILE A 269 30.45 -4.53 1.25
C ILE A 269 31.79 -5.11 1.74
N ALA A 270 32.62 -4.30 2.38
CA ALA A 270 33.89 -4.78 2.94
C ALA A 270 33.66 -5.84 4.04
N ARG A 271 32.58 -5.72 4.82
CA ARG A 271 32.19 -6.71 5.85
C ARG A 271 31.39 -7.87 5.28
N ASP A 272 30.53 -7.60 4.32
CA ASP A 272 29.58 -8.56 3.73
C ASP A 272 29.56 -8.43 2.19
N PRO A 273 30.54 -9.03 1.48
CA PRO A 273 30.71 -8.88 0.03
C PRO A 273 29.51 -9.42 -0.81
N LYS A 274 28.64 -10.21 -0.20
CA LYS A 274 27.46 -10.81 -0.86
C LYS A 274 26.22 -9.95 -0.78
N ILE A 275 26.27 -8.77 -0.12
CA ILE A 275 25.10 -7.93 0.06
C ILE A 275 24.49 -7.51 -1.27
N VAL A 276 23.18 -7.71 -1.41
CA VAL A 276 22.45 -7.28 -2.61
C VAL A 276 22.11 -5.81 -2.46
N HIS A 277 22.52 -5.01 -3.44
CA HIS A 277 22.34 -3.56 -3.43
C HIS A 277 22.03 -3.02 -4.83
N TYR A 278 21.42 -1.83 -4.88
CA TYR A 278 20.94 -1.19 -6.10
C TYR A 278 21.30 0.30 -6.08
N PRO A 279 22.10 0.80 -7.07
CA PRO A 279 22.32 2.24 -7.24
C PRO A 279 21.01 2.98 -7.53
N MET A 280 20.84 4.16 -6.93
CA MET A 280 19.68 5.02 -7.12
C MET A 280 20.06 6.24 -7.98
N PRO A 281 19.09 6.86 -8.72
CA PRO A 281 19.37 8.01 -9.58
C PRO A 281 19.93 9.23 -8.85
N ASP A 282 19.64 9.38 -7.56
CA ASP A 282 20.14 10.45 -6.69
C ASP A 282 21.56 10.22 -6.14
N GLY A 283 22.22 9.12 -6.57
CA GLY A 283 23.55 8.72 -6.14
C GLY A 283 23.59 7.93 -4.83
N SER A 284 22.47 7.75 -4.14
CA SER A 284 22.37 6.86 -2.97
C SER A 284 22.33 5.39 -3.37
N ILE A 285 22.50 4.49 -2.40
CA ILE A 285 22.46 3.04 -2.62
C ILE A 285 21.36 2.43 -1.77
N LYS A 286 20.47 1.68 -2.42
CA LYS A 286 19.40 0.93 -1.76
C LYS A 286 19.85 -0.49 -1.47
N LEU A 287 19.81 -0.94 -0.20
CA LEU A 287 20.17 -2.31 0.20
C LEU A 287 18.92 -3.19 0.24
N ALA A 288 19.09 -4.48 -0.13
CA ALA A 288 17.99 -5.44 -0.06
C ALA A 288 17.73 -5.87 1.40
N ALA A 289 16.72 -5.29 2.05
CA ALA A 289 16.37 -5.62 3.43
C ALA A 289 16.03 -7.11 3.62
N GLY A 290 15.39 -7.75 2.64
CA GLY A 290 15.11 -9.19 2.67
C GLY A 290 16.38 -10.02 2.77
N TRP A 291 17.43 -9.65 2.03
CA TRP A 291 18.74 -10.29 2.12
C TRP A 291 19.39 -10.09 3.51
N LEU A 292 19.35 -8.87 4.05
CA LEU A 292 19.90 -8.56 5.38
C LEU A 292 19.23 -9.39 6.48
N ILE A 293 17.90 -9.48 6.45
CA ILE A 293 17.11 -10.24 7.43
C ILE A 293 17.42 -11.76 7.31
N ASP A 294 17.53 -12.27 6.08
CA ASP A 294 17.86 -13.68 5.81
C ASP A 294 19.30 -14.01 6.24
N ALA A 295 20.28 -13.14 5.93
CA ALA A 295 21.68 -13.28 6.36
C ALA A 295 21.82 -13.30 7.89
N CYS A 296 20.94 -12.57 8.61
CA CYS A 296 20.86 -12.61 10.08
C CYS A 296 20.15 -13.87 10.63
N GLY A 297 19.68 -14.77 9.75
CA GLY A 297 19.05 -16.04 10.12
C GLY A 297 17.62 -15.93 10.63
N TRP A 298 16.90 -14.83 10.30
CA TRP A 298 15.52 -14.61 10.75
C TRP A 298 14.47 -15.29 9.88
N LYS A 299 14.77 -15.58 8.62
CA LYS A 299 13.82 -16.21 7.70
C LYS A 299 13.31 -17.54 8.26
N GLY A 300 11.99 -17.70 8.32
CA GLY A 300 11.31 -18.87 8.91
C GLY A 300 11.34 -18.93 10.45
N LYS A 301 11.95 -17.96 11.16
CA LYS A 301 11.98 -17.92 12.62
C LYS A 301 10.76 -17.24 13.21
N SER A 302 10.46 -17.55 14.47
CA SER A 302 9.34 -16.96 15.21
C SER A 302 9.77 -16.57 16.63
N VAL A 303 9.09 -15.55 17.16
CA VAL A 303 9.13 -15.16 18.58
C VAL A 303 7.67 -15.14 19.06
N GLY A 304 7.32 -16.06 19.93
CA GLY A 304 5.93 -16.29 20.28
C GLY A 304 5.08 -16.64 19.03
N LYS A 305 3.99 -15.90 18.82
CA LYS A 305 3.06 -16.08 17.68
C LYS A 305 3.40 -15.21 16.48
N ALA A 306 4.38 -14.31 16.59
CA ALA A 306 4.88 -13.53 15.46
C ALA A 306 6.03 -14.28 14.78
N GLY A 307 5.99 -14.41 13.46
CA GLY A 307 7.01 -15.10 12.69
C GLY A 307 7.47 -14.33 11.47
N VAL A 308 8.64 -14.70 10.93
CA VAL A 308 9.11 -14.30 9.61
C VAL A 308 8.73 -15.41 8.64
N TYR A 309 8.17 -15.03 7.48
CA TYR A 309 7.75 -16.00 6.49
C TYR A 309 8.96 -16.74 5.88
N GLU A 310 8.82 -18.06 5.68
CA GLU A 310 9.92 -18.93 5.23
C GLU A 310 10.34 -18.72 3.77
N LYS A 311 9.46 -18.12 2.92
CA LYS A 311 9.79 -17.85 1.52
C LYS A 311 10.19 -16.40 1.26
N GLU A 312 9.78 -15.45 2.13
CA GLU A 312 10.05 -14.03 1.96
C GLU A 312 10.36 -13.36 3.31
N ALA A 313 11.62 -13.03 3.54
CA ALA A 313 12.11 -12.51 4.83
C ALA A 313 11.53 -11.13 5.20
N LEU A 314 11.01 -10.37 4.24
CA LEU A 314 10.35 -9.09 4.52
C LEU A 314 8.95 -9.25 5.12
N VAL A 315 8.33 -10.42 5.01
CA VAL A 315 6.94 -10.63 5.43
C VAL A 315 6.88 -11.20 6.83
N LEU A 316 6.35 -10.42 7.76
CA LEU A 316 5.98 -10.90 9.09
C LEU A 316 4.61 -11.54 9.05
N VAL A 317 4.42 -12.64 9.76
CA VAL A 317 3.21 -13.45 9.71
C VAL A 317 2.65 -13.75 11.10
N ASN A 318 1.34 -13.95 11.15
CA ASN A 318 0.59 -14.40 12.32
C ASN A 318 0.57 -15.93 12.35
N ARG A 319 1.27 -16.53 13.31
CA ARG A 319 1.27 -17.99 13.53
C ARG A 319 0.33 -18.42 14.66
N GLY A 320 -0.44 -17.47 15.21
CA GLY A 320 -1.51 -17.78 16.15
C GLY A 320 -2.78 -18.28 15.43
N HIS A 321 -3.70 -18.80 16.19
CA HIS A 321 -4.99 -19.32 15.69
C HIS A 321 -6.13 -18.39 16.11
N SER A 322 -7.28 -18.52 15.46
CA SER A 322 -8.43 -17.60 15.48
C SER A 322 -8.77 -16.92 16.83
N GLN A 323 -8.77 -17.67 17.94
CA GLN A 323 -9.05 -17.13 19.29
C GLN A 323 -7.79 -16.77 20.08
N ASP A 324 -6.62 -17.27 19.62
CA ASP A 324 -5.31 -17.05 20.22
C ASP A 324 -4.37 -16.43 19.17
N SER A 325 -4.84 -15.39 18.47
CA SER A 325 -4.13 -14.65 17.44
C SER A 325 -2.92 -13.92 18.02
N VAL A 326 -1.95 -13.59 17.16
CA VAL A 326 -0.85 -12.71 17.52
C VAL A 326 -1.37 -11.33 17.95
N THR A 327 -0.73 -10.72 18.90
CA THR A 327 -0.96 -9.32 19.26
C THR A 327 -0.05 -8.38 18.45
N GLY A 328 -0.47 -7.15 18.25
CA GLY A 328 0.39 -6.13 17.63
C GLY A 328 1.68 -5.89 18.40
N GLY A 329 1.65 -6.01 19.74
CA GLY A 329 2.83 -5.92 20.60
C GLY A 329 3.86 -7.01 20.30
N GLU A 330 3.45 -8.27 20.11
CA GLU A 330 4.34 -9.37 19.72
C GLU A 330 4.97 -9.13 18.34
N VAL A 331 4.18 -8.63 17.38
CA VAL A 331 4.70 -8.28 16.03
C VAL A 331 5.76 -7.18 16.12
N MET A 332 5.51 -6.13 16.90
CA MET A 332 6.46 -5.02 17.10
C MET A 332 7.71 -5.47 17.86
N THR A 333 7.59 -6.39 18.80
CA THR A 333 8.73 -7.00 19.50
C THR A 333 9.63 -7.79 18.55
N LEU A 334 9.04 -8.63 17.68
CA LEU A 334 9.77 -9.34 16.64
C LEU A 334 10.46 -8.36 15.67
N ALA A 335 9.74 -7.34 15.21
CA ALA A 335 10.28 -6.33 14.29
C ALA A 335 11.50 -5.61 14.90
N LYS A 336 11.44 -5.24 16.19
CA LYS A 336 12.55 -4.61 16.90
C LYS A 336 13.74 -5.56 17.08
N ALA A 337 13.50 -6.83 17.39
CA ALA A 337 14.56 -7.84 17.47
C ALA A 337 15.29 -8.02 16.14
N ILE A 338 14.56 -8.03 15.02
CA ILE A 338 15.12 -8.07 13.67
C ILE A 338 15.99 -6.83 13.41
N GLN A 339 15.44 -5.62 13.67
CA GLN A 339 16.19 -4.38 13.51
C GLN A 339 17.51 -4.40 14.30
N THR A 340 17.47 -4.74 15.58
CA THR A 340 18.65 -4.78 16.43
C THR A 340 19.71 -5.77 15.93
N ARG A 341 19.30 -6.86 15.27
CA ARG A 341 20.24 -7.85 14.75
C ARG A 341 20.86 -7.47 13.42
N VAL A 342 20.12 -6.73 12.60
CA VAL A 342 20.58 -6.23 11.28
C VAL A 342 21.54 -5.06 11.44
N TYR A 343 21.40 -4.26 12.50
CA TYR A 343 22.35 -3.19 12.86
C TYR A 343 23.66 -3.77 13.41
#